data_f09d3e4f869fd93cb79174c29b505b31
#
_entry.id   f09d3e4f869fd93cb79174c29b505b31
#
_cell.length_a   1.000
_cell.length_b   1.000
_cell.length_c   1.000
_cell.angle_alpha   90.00
_cell.angle_beta   90.00
_cell.angle_gamma   90.00
#
_symmetry.space_group_name_H-M   'P 1'
#
loop_
_entity.id
_entity.type
_entity.pdbx_description
1 polymer ?
#
loop_
_entity_poly.entity_id
_entity_poly.type
_entity_poly.pdbx_seq_one_letter_code
_entity_poly.pdbx_strand_id
1 'polypeptide(L)'
;MRGLDERTGALFSYVDLEARVRGDHPLRAIRIIVNEALCALERDFAALYDRAGRPSIAPEKLLRAMLLQAFYSIRSERQLMERLEFDLLFRWFVGLGVDDPVWDHSTFSKNRDRLLEGDLAAKLLSAVLAQPRVKRLLSSEHFSIDGTLIEAWASMKSFKPKDGSGEPPSGGGRNPDADFRGERRSNETHASTTDPQARLYRKGMGKEAKLCFMGHALMENQSGLVVGACLTPADGQAERVAALALIEPFADRPRAITLGADKGFDAQDFVNELRAMKVTPHVAQNTSGRRSAIDRRTTRHAGYAMSQRARKRIEEAFGWIKTVAGQGKTRFRGVERVGLAFTFAAAAYNLVCLPRLLGGSP
;
A
#
# COMPACT_ATOMS: atom_id res chain seq x y z
N MET A 1 35.06 35.50 3.95
CA MET A 1 35.51 35.73 2.56
C MET A 1 34.38 35.21 1.64
N ARG A 2 33.95 36.01 0.68
CA ARG A 2 32.91 35.59 -0.30
C ARG A 2 33.59 34.59 -1.27
N GLY A 3 32.95 33.41 -1.50
CA GLY A 3 33.36 32.48 -2.54
C GLY A 3 33.16 33.06 -3.94
N LEU A 4 33.98 32.62 -4.89
CA LEU A 4 33.87 32.99 -6.30
C LEU A 4 32.78 32.15 -6.95
N ASP A 5 31.95 32.77 -7.83
CA ASP A 5 30.96 32.09 -8.67
C ASP A 5 31.64 31.65 -9.99
N GLU A 6 32.48 30.62 -9.87
CA GLU A 6 33.18 30.05 -11.01
C GLU A 6 32.43 28.86 -11.58
N ARG A 7 32.23 28.85 -12.90
CA ARG A 7 31.66 27.72 -13.63
C ARG A 7 32.79 26.80 -14.09
N THR A 8 32.83 25.57 -13.56
CA THR A 8 33.71 24.53 -14.04
C THR A 8 33.03 23.72 -15.14
N GLY A 9 33.58 23.77 -16.34
CA GLY A 9 33.11 23.02 -17.52
C GLY A 9 34.12 21.94 -17.93
N ALA A 10 34.47 21.05 -17.00
CA ALA A 10 35.37 19.93 -17.31
C ALA A 10 34.65 18.95 -18.29
N LEU A 11 35.34 18.63 -19.39
CA LEU A 11 34.85 17.68 -20.41
C LEU A 11 34.78 16.24 -19.88
N PHE A 12 35.60 15.90 -18.89
CA PHE A 12 35.65 14.59 -18.25
C PHE A 12 35.50 14.73 -16.75
N SER A 13 34.66 13.90 -16.14
CA SER A 13 34.50 13.81 -14.69
C SER A 13 34.51 12.34 -14.27
N TYR A 14 35.33 11.98 -13.30
CA TYR A 14 35.27 10.66 -12.67
C TYR A 14 34.34 10.73 -11.45
N VAL A 15 33.17 10.11 -11.56
CA VAL A 15 32.20 10.05 -10.47
C VAL A 15 31.94 8.61 -10.10
N ASP A 16 32.40 8.19 -8.92
CA ASP A 16 31.96 6.95 -8.29
C ASP A 16 30.70 7.23 -7.47
N LEU A 17 29.57 6.72 -7.92
CA LEU A 17 28.28 6.88 -7.25
C LEU A 17 28.26 6.25 -5.86
N GLU A 18 29.00 5.15 -5.65
CA GLU A 18 29.08 4.49 -4.33
C GLU A 18 29.82 5.36 -3.32
N ALA A 19 30.91 5.99 -3.73
CA ALA A 19 31.66 6.93 -2.90
C ALA A 19 30.93 8.26 -2.70
N ARG A 20 30.11 8.68 -3.67
CA ARG A 20 29.38 9.96 -3.63
C ARG A 20 28.25 9.95 -2.60
N VAL A 21 27.56 8.82 -2.42
CA VAL A 21 26.49 8.70 -1.44
C VAL A 21 27.09 8.55 -0.04
N ARG A 22 26.68 9.40 0.89
CA ARG A 22 27.19 9.39 2.27
C ARG A 22 26.96 8.01 2.93
N GLY A 23 27.91 7.56 3.74
CA GLY A 23 27.86 6.27 4.41
C GLY A 23 26.66 6.10 5.38
N ASP A 24 26.22 7.20 5.98
CA ASP A 24 25.07 7.27 6.92
C ASP A 24 23.73 7.51 6.24
N HIS A 25 23.68 7.58 4.90
CA HIS A 25 22.43 7.87 4.19
C HIS A 25 21.40 6.73 4.37
N PRO A 26 20.14 7.02 4.77
CA PRO A 26 19.14 6.01 5.09
C PRO A 26 18.87 4.99 3.96
N LEU A 27 18.97 5.43 2.70
CA LEU A 27 18.79 4.55 1.55
C LEU A 27 19.85 3.44 1.46
N ARG A 28 21.02 3.55 2.12
CA ARG A 28 22.02 2.47 2.13
C ARG A 28 21.49 1.22 2.83
N ALA A 29 20.98 1.39 4.03
CA ALA A 29 20.39 0.28 4.78
C ALA A 29 19.15 -0.30 4.05
N ILE A 30 18.30 0.56 3.49
CA ILE A 30 17.14 0.14 2.71
C ILE A 30 17.58 -0.63 1.46
N ARG A 31 18.60 -0.15 0.73
CA ARG A 31 19.08 -0.81 -0.51
C ARG A 31 19.59 -2.22 -0.26
N ILE A 32 20.25 -2.45 0.88
CA ILE A 32 20.69 -3.80 1.27
C ILE A 32 19.49 -4.73 1.44
N ILE A 33 18.47 -4.30 2.19
CA ILE A 33 17.24 -5.08 2.42
C ILE A 33 16.51 -5.34 1.11
N VAL A 34 16.39 -4.33 0.25
CA VAL A 34 15.76 -4.44 -1.05
C VAL A 34 16.51 -5.42 -1.95
N ASN A 35 17.83 -5.33 -2.04
CA ASN A 35 18.63 -6.22 -2.89
C ASN A 35 18.49 -7.69 -2.48
N GLU A 36 18.50 -8.00 -1.19
CA GLU A 36 18.26 -9.35 -0.69
C GLU A 36 16.85 -9.86 -1.06
N ALA A 37 15.82 -9.00 -0.93
CA ALA A 37 14.46 -9.36 -1.32
C ALA A 37 14.35 -9.58 -2.84
N LEU A 38 14.98 -8.74 -3.67
CA LEU A 38 14.99 -8.88 -5.12
C LEU A 38 15.71 -10.15 -5.58
N CYS A 39 16.83 -10.50 -4.92
CA CYS A 39 17.54 -11.74 -5.19
C CYS A 39 16.65 -12.97 -4.90
N ALA A 40 15.86 -12.94 -3.84
CA ALA A 40 14.91 -14.01 -3.53
C ALA A 40 13.80 -14.16 -4.58
N LEU A 41 13.51 -13.12 -5.36
CA LEU A 41 12.46 -13.09 -6.39
C LEU A 41 12.98 -13.44 -7.81
N GLU A 42 14.24 -13.81 -7.98
CA GLU A 42 14.82 -14.04 -9.32
C GLU A 42 14.05 -15.08 -10.14
N ARG A 43 13.56 -16.15 -9.50
CA ARG A 43 12.73 -17.17 -10.18
C ARG A 43 11.40 -16.62 -10.65
N ASP A 44 10.79 -15.75 -9.85
CA ASP A 44 9.53 -15.07 -10.21
C ASP A 44 9.75 -14.12 -11.39
N PHE A 45 10.86 -13.40 -11.39
CA PHE A 45 11.23 -12.54 -12.53
C PHE A 45 11.46 -13.37 -13.78
N ALA A 46 12.20 -14.46 -13.71
CA ALA A 46 12.45 -15.32 -14.86
C ALA A 46 11.16 -15.89 -15.47
N ALA A 47 10.13 -16.11 -14.68
CA ALA A 47 8.82 -16.59 -15.14
C ALA A 47 8.00 -15.54 -15.89
N LEU A 48 8.27 -14.24 -15.67
CA LEU A 48 7.54 -13.13 -16.29
C LEU A 48 8.12 -12.66 -17.63
N TYR A 49 9.31 -13.13 -17.99
CA TYR A 49 10.01 -12.65 -19.19
C TYR A 49 10.35 -13.81 -20.11
N ASP A 50 10.08 -13.62 -21.39
CA ASP A 50 10.49 -14.57 -22.41
C ASP A 50 12.01 -14.61 -22.57
N ARG A 51 12.53 -15.78 -22.94
CA ARG A 51 13.96 -16.00 -23.17
C ARG A 51 14.47 -15.34 -24.45
N ALA A 52 13.57 -14.99 -25.36
CA ALA A 52 13.88 -14.37 -26.64
C ALA A 52 13.20 -13.01 -26.77
N GLY A 53 13.78 -12.10 -27.55
CA GLY A 53 13.22 -10.79 -27.82
C GLY A 53 14.12 -9.62 -27.40
N ARG A 54 13.61 -8.39 -27.57
CA ARG A 54 14.35 -7.17 -27.18
C ARG A 54 14.45 -7.08 -25.65
N PRO A 55 15.64 -6.81 -25.09
CA PRO A 55 15.79 -6.60 -23.64
C PRO A 55 14.85 -5.52 -23.12
N SER A 56 14.12 -5.83 -22.07
CA SER A 56 13.25 -4.90 -21.35
C SER A 56 13.97 -4.26 -20.15
N ILE A 57 13.29 -3.37 -19.43
CA ILE A 57 13.80 -2.88 -18.15
C ILE A 57 13.91 -4.06 -17.19
N ALA A 58 15.08 -4.24 -16.57
CA ALA A 58 15.27 -5.26 -15.54
C ALA A 58 14.27 -5.03 -14.38
N PRO A 59 13.53 -6.07 -13.94
CA PRO A 59 12.52 -5.92 -12.91
C PRO A 59 13.09 -5.38 -11.59
N GLU A 60 14.33 -5.68 -11.27
CA GLU A 60 15.03 -5.15 -10.10
C GLU A 60 15.20 -3.62 -10.18
N LYS A 61 15.64 -3.11 -11.33
CA LYS A 61 15.76 -1.66 -11.56
C LYS A 61 14.39 -0.98 -11.52
N LEU A 62 13.38 -1.63 -12.11
CA LEU A 62 12.00 -1.15 -12.13
C LEU A 62 11.43 -1.03 -10.70
N LEU A 63 11.57 -2.07 -9.88
CA LEU A 63 11.08 -2.08 -8.51
C LEU A 63 11.83 -1.07 -7.62
N ARG A 64 13.16 -0.92 -7.76
CA ARG A 64 13.92 0.12 -7.05
C ARG A 64 13.46 1.53 -7.44
N ALA A 65 13.20 1.78 -8.73
CA ALA A 65 12.67 3.08 -9.19
C ALA A 65 11.27 3.36 -8.64
N MET A 66 10.39 2.35 -8.59
CA MET A 66 9.06 2.47 -7.96
C MET A 66 9.16 2.74 -6.45
N LEU A 67 10.14 2.15 -5.74
CA LEU A 67 10.38 2.44 -4.33
C LEU A 67 10.78 3.91 -4.12
N LEU A 68 11.67 4.46 -4.95
CA LEU A 68 11.98 5.89 -4.90
C LEU A 68 10.74 6.76 -5.12
N GLN A 69 9.86 6.34 -6.02
CA GLN A 69 8.59 7.04 -6.25
C GLN A 69 7.74 7.10 -4.98
N ALA A 70 7.67 6.00 -4.22
CA ALA A 70 6.96 5.95 -2.94
C ALA A 70 7.68 6.73 -1.83
N PHE A 71 8.99 6.61 -1.70
CA PHE A 71 9.78 7.26 -0.63
C PHE A 71 9.81 8.79 -0.75
N TYR A 72 9.85 9.31 -1.98
CA TYR A 72 10.00 10.73 -2.27
C TYR A 72 8.73 11.40 -2.79
N SER A 73 7.58 10.77 -2.63
CA SER A 73 6.26 11.32 -3.03
C SER A 73 6.19 11.78 -4.49
N ILE A 74 6.87 11.07 -5.39
CA ILE A 74 6.90 11.45 -6.81
C ILE A 74 5.59 11.07 -7.48
N ARG A 75 4.86 12.07 -7.97
CA ARG A 75 3.48 11.90 -8.44
C ARG A 75 3.35 11.23 -9.80
N SER A 76 4.34 11.36 -10.68
CA SER A 76 4.25 10.82 -12.04
C SER A 76 5.51 10.09 -12.45
N GLU A 77 5.38 9.13 -13.37
CA GLU A 77 6.52 8.43 -13.95
C GLU A 77 7.39 9.34 -14.79
N ARG A 78 6.82 10.38 -15.41
CA ARG A 78 7.59 11.41 -16.11
C ARG A 78 8.53 12.14 -15.15
N GLN A 79 8.03 12.58 -13.99
CA GLN A 79 8.87 13.19 -12.95
C GLN A 79 9.91 12.22 -12.40
N LEU A 80 9.56 10.92 -12.27
CA LEU A 80 10.54 9.91 -11.85
C LEU A 80 11.67 9.77 -12.86
N MET A 81 11.36 9.72 -14.17
CA MET A 81 12.38 9.65 -15.22
C MET A 81 13.27 10.89 -15.22
N GLU A 82 12.67 12.09 -15.10
CA GLU A 82 13.42 13.34 -14.97
C GLU A 82 14.36 13.33 -13.74
N ARG A 83 13.88 12.83 -12.59
CA ARG A 83 14.74 12.66 -11.41
C ARG A 83 15.87 11.67 -11.65
N LEU A 84 15.60 10.55 -12.29
CA LEU A 84 16.63 9.56 -12.64
C LEU A 84 17.66 10.13 -13.64
N GLU A 85 17.31 11.11 -14.47
CA GLU A 85 18.24 11.76 -15.37
C GLU A 85 19.29 12.61 -14.63
N PHE A 86 18.88 13.33 -13.60
CA PHE A 86 19.70 14.35 -12.97
C PHE A 86 20.13 14.04 -11.53
N ASP A 87 19.49 13.13 -10.83
CA ASP A 87 19.74 12.84 -9.43
C ASP A 87 20.66 11.62 -9.26
N LEU A 88 21.90 11.87 -8.85
CA LEU A 88 22.92 10.83 -8.66
C LEU A 88 22.54 9.84 -7.55
N LEU A 89 21.86 10.27 -6.49
CA LEU A 89 21.36 9.40 -5.43
C LEU A 89 20.32 8.41 -5.97
N PHE A 90 19.43 8.89 -6.84
CA PHE A 90 18.40 8.04 -7.47
C PHE A 90 19.04 7.03 -8.43
N ARG A 91 20.00 7.48 -9.24
CA ARG A 91 20.76 6.60 -10.15
C ARG A 91 21.47 5.49 -9.37
N TRP A 92 22.18 5.87 -8.30
CA TRP A 92 22.84 4.93 -7.41
C TRP A 92 21.88 3.90 -6.83
N PHE A 93 20.72 4.34 -6.29
CA PHE A 93 19.75 3.43 -5.66
C PHE A 93 19.16 2.44 -6.66
N VAL A 94 18.85 2.89 -7.86
CA VAL A 94 18.30 2.05 -8.95
C VAL A 94 19.35 1.12 -9.54
N GLY A 95 20.62 1.52 -9.55
CA GLY A 95 21.74 0.82 -10.17
C GLY A 95 21.93 1.25 -11.63
N LEU A 96 21.81 2.55 -11.89
CA LEU A 96 22.17 3.19 -13.16
C LEU A 96 23.53 3.87 -13.00
N GLY A 97 24.42 3.71 -13.96
CA GLY A 97 25.65 4.47 -14.08
C GLY A 97 25.38 5.95 -14.40
N VAL A 98 26.42 6.81 -14.29
CA VAL A 98 26.26 8.25 -14.57
C VAL A 98 25.86 8.47 -16.03
N ASP A 99 26.40 7.69 -16.96
CA ASP A 99 26.19 7.83 -18.40
C ASP A 99 25.07 6.92 -18.95
N ASP A 100 24.45 6.07 -18.11
CA ASP A 100 23.38 5.19 -18.55
C ASP A 100 22.15 6.03 -18.98
N PRO A 101 21.54 5.76 -20.15
CA PRO A 101 20.31 6.43 -20.56
C PRO A 101 19.15 6.04 -19.62
N VAL A 102 18.31 7.01 -19.28
CA VAL A 102 17.07 6.76 -18.56
C VAL A 102 15.96 6.35 -19.54
N TRP A 103 15.03 5.57 -19.06
CA TRP A 103 13.92 5.05 -19.86
C TRP A 103 12.89 6.13 -20.18
N ASP A 104 12.19 5.95 -21.30
CA ASP A 104 10.97 6.72 -21.56
C ASP A 104 9.87 6.30 -20.57
N HIS A 105 9.08 7.27 -20.09
CA HIS A 105 8.03 7.04 -19.11
C HIS A 105 6.95 6.06 -19.59
N SER A 106 6.66 5.99 -20.90
CA SER A 106 5.68 5.05 -21.45
C SER A 106 6.21 3.62 -21.45
N THR A 107 7.50 3.45 -21.74
CA THR A 107 8.21 2.17 -21.62
C THR A 107 8.22 1.70 -20.16
N PHE A 108 8.50 2.60 -19.22
CA PHE A 108 8.44 2.31 -17.79
C PHE A 108 7.05 1.85 -17.36
N SER A 109 5.99 2.57 -17.76
CA SER A 109 4.60 2.21 -17.47
C SER A 109 4.21 0.82 -17.96
N LYS A 110 4.57 0.49 -19.21
CA LYS A 110 4.29 -0.85 -19.80
C LYS A 110 5.01 -1.96 -19.02
N ASN A 111 6.26 -1.73 -18.64
CA ASN A 111 7.02 -2.72 -17.87
C ASN A 111 6.49 -2.86 -16.43
N ARG A 112 6.04 -1.76 -15.79
CA ARG A 112 5.37 -1.83 -14.49
C ARG A 112 4.09 -2.67 -14.56
N ASP A 113 3.27 -2.49 -15.58
CA ASP A 113 2.02 -3.25 -15.72
C ASP A 113 2.27 -4.77 -15.84
N ARG A 114 3.41 -5.19 -16.36
CA ARG A 114 3.83 -6.60 -16.37
C ARG A 114 4.02 -7.18 -14.95
N LEU A 115 4.36 -6.35 -13.97
CA LEU A 115 4.50 -6.81 -12.58
C LEU A 115 3.17 -7.24 -11.94
N LEU A 116 2.02 -6.87 -12.52
CA LEU A 116 0.70 -7.33 -12.08
C LEU A 116 0.53 -8.84 -12.28
N GLU A 117 0.99 -9.36 -13.42
CA GLU A 117 0.83 -10.76 -13.80
C GLU A 117 1.48 -11.72 -12.79
N GLY A 118 2.52 -11.26 -12.11
CA GLY A 118 3.26 -12.06 -11.13
C GLY A 118 2.92 -11.80 -9.66
N ASP A 119 1.96 -10.93 -9.36
CA ASP A 119 1.66 -10.43 -8.00
C ASP A 119 2.92 -9.96 -7.23
N LEU A 120 3.80 -9.26 -7.95
CA LEU A 120 5.14 -8.94 -7.43
C LEU A 120 5.13 -7.99 -6.24
N ALA A 121 4.05 -7.24 -6.01
CA ALA A 121 3.96 -6.40 -4.83
C ALA A 121 3.82 -7.24 -3.54
N ALA A 122 2.95 -8.24 -3.54
CA ALA A 122 2.79 -9.15 -2.41
C ALA A 122 4.04 -10.03 -2.21
N LYS A 123 4.64 -10.50 -3.30
CA LYS A 123 5.89 -11.26 -3.25
C LYS A 123 7.05 -10.44 -2.70
N LEU A 124 7.18 -9.15 -3.07
CA LEU A 124 8.18 -8.24 -2.51
C LEU A 124 7.96 -8.04 -1.00
N LEU A 125 6.72 -7.78 -0.58
CA LEU A 125 6.37 -7.67 0.83
C LEU A 125 6.77 -8.95 1.59
N SER A 126 6.40 -10.11 1.07
CA SER A 126 6.73 -11.41 1.65
C SER A 126 8.24 -11.68 1.69
N ALA A 127 8.97 -11.35 0.61
CA ALA A 127 10.43 -11.54 0.55
C ALA A 127 11.17 -10.64 1.56
N VAL A 128 10.71 -9.40 1.77
CA VAL A 128 11.25 -8.52 2.81
C VAL A 128 11.03 -9.12 4.21
N LEU A 129 9.82 -9.60 4.50
CA LEU A 129 9.46 -10.17 5.80
C LEU A 129 10.14 -11.53 6.07
N ALA A 130 10.44 -12.30 5.03
CA ALA A 130 11.07 -13.61 5.13
C ALA A 130 12.56 -13.56 5.48
N GLN A 131 13.22 -12.40 5.35
CA GLN A 131 14.64 -12.25 5.70
C GLN A 131 14.88 -12.62 7.15
N PRO A 132 15.91 -13.43 7.49
CA PRO A 132 16.11 -13.94 8.86
C PRO A 132 16.17 -12.86 9.93
N ARG A 133 16.78 -11.72 9.63
CA ARG A 133 16.87 -10.56 10.54
C ARG A 133 15.52 -9.89 10.77
N VAL A 134 14.67 -9.79 9.73
CA VAL A 134 13.32 -9.20 9.82
C VAL A 134 12.37 -10.16 10.54
N LYS A 135 12.43 -11.44 10.19
CA LYS A 135 11.60 -12.49 10.82
C LYS A 135 11.76 -12.53 12.34
N ARG A 136 12.96 -12.22 12.87
CA ARG A 136 13.21 -12.15 14.31
C ARG A 136 12.52 -10.98 15.01
N LEU A 137 12.13 -9.94 14.27
CA LEU A 137 11.38 -8.80 14.80
C LEU A 137 9.88 -9.08 14.93
N LEU A 138 9.40 -10.11 14.23
CA LEU A 138 7.97 -10.40 14.16
C LEU A 138 7.57 -11.36 15.28
N SER A 139 6.58 -10.97 16.07
CA SER A 139 5.80 -11.85 16.89
C SER A 139 4.88 -12.68 15.99
N SER A 140 4.66 -13.94 16.34
CA SER A 140 3.69 -14.79 15.63
C SER A 140 2.31 -14.83 16.30
N GLU A 141 2.04 -13.97 17.29
CA GLU A 141 0.93 -14.13 18.21
C GLU A 141 -0.09 -12.98 18.20
N HIS A 142 0.34 -11.75 17.92
CA HIS A 142 -0.49 -10.58 18.11
C HIS A 142 -0.55 -9.71 16.86
N PHE A 143 -1.74 -9.61 16.28
CA PHE A 143 -1.99 -8.84 15.04
C PHE A 143 -3.07 -7.80 15.23
N SER A 144 -3.06 -6.79 14.37
CA SER A 144 -4.12 -5.80 14.21
C SER A 144 -4.53 -5.67 12.75
N ILE A 145 -5.82 -5.50 12.52
CA ILE A 145 -6.40 -5.30 11.20
C ILE A 145 -7.19 -4.00 11.16
N ASP A 146 -7.10 -3.30 10.04
CA ASP A 146 -7.95 -2.14 9.76
C ASP A 146 -8.07 -1.92 8.27
N GLY A 147 -9.08 -1.12 7.87
CA GLY A 147 -9.34 -0.71 6.50
C GLY A 147 -9.22 0.79 6.31
N THR A 148 -8.81 1.21 5.12
CA THR A 148 -8.73 2.61 4.75
C THR A 148 -9.26 2.87 3.36
N LEU A 149 -9.99 3.97 3.16
CA LEU A 149 -10.49 4.35 1.84
C LEU A 149 -9.39 4.97 1.00
N ILE A 150 -9.30 4.51 -0.24
CA ILE A 150 -8.44 5.04 -1.29
C ILE A 150 -9.34 5.70 -2.32
N GLU A 151 -9.27 7.03 -2.46
CA GLU A 151 -10.08 7.75 -3.44
C GLU A 151 -9.68 7.33 -4.87
N ALA A 152 -10.68 7.01 -5.69
CA ALA A 152 -10.45 6.59 -7.07
C ALA A 152 -9.96 7.75 -7.93
N TRP A 153 -9.29 7.43 -9.03
CA TRP A 153 -8.97 8.43 -10.07
C TRP A 153 -10.23 9.02 -10.71
N ALA A 154 -11.28 8.22 -10.82
CA ALA A 154 -12.55 8.60 -11.40
C ALA A 154 -13.22 9.74 -10.60
N SER A 155 -13.68 10.77 -11.31
CA SER A 155 -14.45 11.85 -10.70
C SER A 155 -15.93 11.47 -10.55
N MET A 156 -16.65 12.14 -9.66
CA MET A 156 -18.10 11.97 -9.50
C MET A 156 -18.90 12.29 -10.79
N LYS A 157 -18.34 13.10 -11.69
CA LYS A 157 -18.95 13.38 -13.00
C LYS A 157 -19.04 12.14 -13.90
N SER A 158 -18.17 11.14 -13.68
CA SER A 158 -18.19 9.88 -14.42
C SER A 158 -19.20 8.87 -13.87
N PHE A 159 -19.80 9.13 -12.69
CA PHE A 159 -20.76 8.23 -12.06
C PHE A 159 -22.14 8.42 -12.68
N LYS A 160 -22.48 7.55 -13.63
CA LYS A 160 -23.67 7.65 -14.49
C LYS A 160 -24.56 6.40 -14.34
N PRO A 161 -25.86 6.50 -14.69
CA PRO A 161 -26.75 5.36 -14.76
C PRO A 161 -26.19 4.24 -15.64
N LYS A 162 -26.36 3.00 -15.21
CA LYS A 162 -25.88 1.81 -15.96
C LYS A 162 -26.69 1.51 -17.22
N ASP A 163 -27.94 1.99 -17.26
CA ASP A 163 -28.87 1.84 -18.38
C ASP A 163 -28.62 2.82 -19.54
N GLY A 164 -27.64 3.70 -19.40
CA GLY A 164 -27.29 4.67 -20.43
C GLY A 164 -28.23 5.89 -20.53
N SER A 165 -29.22 6.01 -19.63
CA SER A 165 -30.25 7.07 -19.66
C SER A 165 -29.77 8.45 -19.21
N GLY A 166 -28.50 8.59 -18.83
CA GLY A 166 -27.97 9.81 -18.22
C GLY A 166 -27.51 10.88 -19.21
N GLU A 167 -28.25 11.98 -19.36
CA GLU A 167 -27.69 13.23 -19.87
C GLU A 167 -26.58 13.75 -18.95
N PRO A 168 -25.51 14.37 -19.49
CA PRO A 168 -24.50 15.01 -18.65
C PRO A 168 -25.15 16.12 -17.82
N PRO A 169 -24.86 16.24 -16.51
CA PRO A 169 -25.43 17.29 -15.69
C PRO A 169 -25.01 18.66 -16.23
N SER A 170 -25.94 19.41 -16.74
CA SER A 170 -25.78 20.82 -17.05
C SER A 170 -25.80 21.60 -15.75
N GLY A 171 -24.65 22.05 -15.30
CA GLY A 171 -24.56 22.95 -14.15
C GLY A 171 -23.38 22.68 -13.23
N GLY A 172 -22.44 23.62 -13.19
CA GLY A 172 -21.29 23.62 -12.31
C GLY A 172 -21.62 23.98 -10.88
N GLY A 173 -22.10 23.04 -10.09
CA GLY A 173 -22.25 23.19 -8.63
C GLY A 173 -21.10 22.52 -7.88
N ARG A 174 -20.59 23.19 -6.84
CA ARG A 174 -19.47 22.76 -6.00
C ARG A 174 -19.82 21.64 -5.00
N ASN A 175 -21.06 21.15 -4.99
CA ASN A 175 -21.54 20.19 -4.00
C ASN A 175 -22.35 19.08 -4.70
N PRO A 176 -21.75 17.91 -5.02
CA PRO A 176 -22.50 16.76 -5.47
C PRO A 176 -23.06 16.03 -4.26
N ASP A 177 -24.20 16.49 -3.75
CA ASP A 177 -24.97 15.69 -2.82
C ASP A 177 -25.36 14.36 -3.50
N ALA A 178 -25.48 13.31 -2.70
CA ALA A 178 -25.94 12.00 -3.15
C ALA A 178 -27.35 12.03 -3.74
N ASP A 179 -27.99 13.17 -3.72
CA ASP A 179 -29.33 13.47 -4.23
C ASP A 179 -29.26 14.66 -5.20
N PHE A 180 -29.03 14.37 -6.47
CA PHE A 180 -29.07 15.37 -7.52
C PHE A 180 -30.44 15.31 -8.18
N ARG A 181 -31.29 16.32 -7.99
CA ARG A 181 -32.66 16.43 -8.51
C ARG A 181 -33.63 15.32 -8.02
N GLY A 182 -33.52 14.84 -6.77
CA GLY A 182 -34.38 13.81 -6.23
C GLY A 182 -34.03 12.38 -6.63
N GLU A 183 -32.95 12.15 -7.41
CA GLU A 183 -32.45 10.81 -7.74
C GLU A 183 -31.39 10.33 -6.77
N ARG A 184 -31.72 9.31 -5.99
CA ARG A 184 -30.75 8.65 -5.10
C ARG A 184 -29.78 7.78 -5.90
N ARG A 185 -28.57 8.28 -6.11
CA ARG A 185 -27.49 7.53 -6.78
C ARG A 185 -26.98 6.41 -5.88
N SER A 186 -26.98 5.19 -6.36
CA SER A 186 -26.45 4.02 -5.66
C SER A 186 -25.54 3.20 -6.57
N ASN A 187 -24.70 2.33 -5.99
CA ASN A 187 -23.87 1.40 -6.76
C ASN A 187 -24.67 0.34 -7.54
N GLU A 188 -25.95 0.17 -7.23
CA GLU A 188 -26.85 -0.74 -7.93
C GLU A 188 -27.28 -0.14 -9.26
N THR A 189 -27.61 1.14 -9.26
CA THR A 189 -28.16 1.85 -10.41
C THR A 189 -27.09 2.59 -11.23
N HIS A 190 -25.98 2.98 -10.61
CA HIS A 190 -24.93 3.80 -11.24
C HIS A 190 -23.56 3.12 -11.18
N ALA A 191 -22.71 3.45 -12.15
CA ALA A 191 -21.30 3.07 -12.17
C ALA A 191 -20.45 4.19 -12.78
N SER A 192 -19.17 4.23 -12.41
CA SER A 192 -18.24 5.16 -13.06
C SER A 192 -17.90 4.66 -14.47
N THR A 193 -18.07 5.51 -15.47
CA THR A 193 -17.63 5.25 -16.85
C THR A 193 -16.12 5.29 -17.00
N THR A 194 -15.40 5.94 -16.08
CA THR A 194 -13.95 6.04 -16.08
C THR A 194 -13.30 4.85 -15.38
N ASP A 195 -13.90 4.37 -14.28
CA ASP A 195 -13.41 3.24 -13.49
C ASP A 195 -14.62 2.46 -12.92
N PRO A 196 -15.16 1.48 -13.65
CA PRO A 196 -16.35 0.75 -13.27
C PRO A 196 -16.22 -0.06 -11.98
N GLN A 197 -14.99 -0.34 -11.52
CA GLN A 197 -14.73 -1.08 -10.29
C GLN A 197 -14.70 -0.17 -9.05
N ALA A 198 -14.53 1.15 -9.22
CA ALA A 198 -14.66 2.11 -8.12
C ALA A 198 -16.11 2.17 -7.64
N ARG A 199 -16.32 2.18 -6.33
CA ARG A 199 -17.64 2.20 -5.70
C ARG A 199 -17.88 3.52 -4.97
N LEU A 200 -19.10 4.01 -5.06
CA LEU A 200 -19.55 5.14 -4.23
C LEU A 200 -19.67 4.66 -2.79
N TYR A 201 -18.88 5.22 -1.91
CA TYR A 201 -18.84 4.83 -0.50
C TYR A 201 -18.69 6.04 0.42
N ARG A 202 -19.28 5.95 1.61
CA ARG A 202 -19.26 6.97 2.65
C ARG A 202 -18.72 6.37 3.94
N LYS A 203 -17.67 6.95 4.50
CA LYS A 203 -17.04 6.44 5.74
C LYS A 203 -17.92 6.56 6.99
N GLY A 204 -18.99 7.38 6.95
CA GLY A 204 -19.90 7.58 8.08
C GLY A 204 -20.98 8.61 7.76
N MET A 205 -21.99 8.70 8.62
CA MET A 205 -23.04 9.73 8.50
C MET A 205 -22.43 11.13 8.51
N GLY A 206 -22.91 12.01 7.65
CA GLY A 206 -22.41 13.40 7.53
C GLY A 206 -21.09 13.55 6.78
N LYS A 207 -20.46 12.47 6.31
CA LYS A 207 -19.28 12.53 5.44
C LYS A 207 -19.69 12.47 3.97
N GLU A 208 -18.92 13.14 3.12
CA GLU A 208 -19.08 13.08 1.66
C GLU A 208 -18.91 11.65 1.15
N ALA A 209 -19.80 11.24 0.23
CA ALA A 209 -19.65 9.99 -0.51
C ALA A 209 -18.67 10.19 -1.69
N LYS A 210 -17.71 9.29 -1.83
CA LYS A 210 -16.69 9.35 -2.87
C LYS A 210 -16.59 8.04 -3.63
N LEU A 211 -16.20 8.11 -4.89
CA LEU A 211 -15.76 6.93 -5.62
C LEU A 211 -14.42 6.48 -5.05
N CYS A 212 -14.37 5.26 -4.53
CA CYS A 212 -13.19 4.77 -3.84
C CYS A 212 -13.07 3.25 -3.91
N PHE A 213 -11.90 2.80 -3.50
CA PHE A 213 -11.58 1.43 -3.12
C PHE A 213 -11.31 1.37 -1.62
N MET A 214 -11.20 0.17 -1.09
CA MET A 214 -10.86 -0.05 0.31
C MET A 214 -9.57 -0.87 0.41
N GLY A 215 -8.52 -0.25 0.97
CA GLY A 215 -7.26 -0.91 1.25
C GLY A 215 -7.28 -1.48 2.67
N HIS A 216 -6.85 -2.72 2.82
CA HIS A 216 -6.80 -3.43 4.10
C HIS A 216 -5.36 -3.80 4.43
N ALA A 217 -4.98 -3.67 5.69
CA ALA A 217 -3.65 -4.05 6.14
C ALA A 217 -3.72 -4.84 7.43
N LEU A 218 -2.97 -5.94 7.48
CA LEU A 218 -2.70 -6.72 8.69
C LEU A 218 -1.32 -6.31 9.20
N MET A 219 -1.27 -5.83 10.44
CA MET A 219 -0.05 -5.36 11.11
C MET A 219 0.31 -6.31 12.24
N GLU A 220 1.58 -6.63 12.37
CA GLU A 220 2.11 -7.31 13.56
C GLU A 220 2.35 -6.28 14.67
N ASN A 221 1.85 -6.57 15.88
CA ASN A 221 1.73 -5.57 16.96
C ASN A 221 3.05 -5.22 17.65
N GLN A 222 4.04 -6.11 17.68
CA GLN A 222 5.32 -5.87 18.35
C GLN A 222 6.20 -4.92 17.55
N SER A 223 6.42 -5.22 16.29
CA SER A 223 7.25 -4.42 15.39
C SER A 223 6.50 -3.24 14.76
N GLY A 224 5.19 -3.36 14.54
CA GLY A 224 4.39 -2.42 13.77
C GLY A 224 4.60 -2.55 12.25
N LEU A 225 5.14 -3.68 11.81
CA LEU A 225 5.28 -3.96 10.38
C LEU A 225 3.98 -4.51 9.78
N VAL A 226 3.67 -4.11 8.58
CA VAL A 226 2.55 -4.66 7.80
C VAL A 226 2.95 -6.03 7.30
N VAL A 227 2.21 -7.06 7.70
CA VAL A 227 2.49 -8.46 7.34
C VAL A 227 1.57 -9.01 6.25
N GLY A 228 0.51 -8.26 5.92
CA GLY A 228 -0.39 -8.56 4.82
C GLY A 228 -1.13 -7.29 4.38
N ALA A 229 -1.38 -7.15 3.09
CA ALA A 229 -2.13 -6.05 2.53
C ALA A 229 -2.93 -6.51 1.31
N CYS A 230 -4.14 -6.01 1.15
CA CYS A 230 -4.96 -6.24 -0.03
C CYS A 230 -5.87 -5.05 -0.31
N LEU A 231 -6.49 -5.04 -1.49
CA LEU A 231 -7.46 -4.03 -1.90
C LEU A 231 -8.74 -4.70 -2.37
N THR A 232 -9.87 -4.11 -1.99
CA THR A 232 -11.21 -4.54 -2.44
C THR A 232 -11.99 -3.36 -3.01
N PRO A 233 -13.07 -3.62 -3.79
CA PRO A 233 -14.12 -2.63 -3.96
C PRO A 233 -14.68 -2.22 -2.59
N ALA A 234 -15.05 -0.94 -2.45
CA ALA A 234 -15.57 -0.44 -1.17
C ALA A 234 -17.03 -0.89 -0.96
N ASP A 235 -17.26 -1.68 0.07
CA ASP A 235 -18.60 -2.08 0.53
C ASP A 235 -18.63 -2.27 2.06
N GLY A 236 -19.83 -2.52 2.60
CA GLY A 236 -20.03 -2.65 4.06
C GLY A 236 -19.51 -3.94 4.68
N GLN A 237 -19.12 -4.94 3.89
CA GLN A 237 -18.60 -6.24 4.36
C GLN A 237 -17.14 -6.47 4.03
N ALA A 238 -16.59 -5.70 3.09
CA ALA A 238 -15.24 -5.86 2.56
C ALA A 238 -14.17 -5.93 3.66
N GLU A 239 -14.27 -5.10 4.70
CA GLU A 239 -13.29 -5.09 5.81
C GLU A 239 -13.23 -6.42 6.54
N ARG A 240 -14.39 -7.05 6.82
CA ARG A 240 -14.44 -8.33 7.55
C ARG A 240 -13.95 -9.49 6.69
N VAL A 241 -14.36 -9.54 5.42
CA VAL A 241 -13.92 -10.57 4.47
C VAL A 241 -12.40 -10.48 4.26
N ALA A 242 -11.88 -9.29 4.02
CA ALA A 242 -10.44 -9.08 3.87
C ALA A 242 -9.66 -9.43 5.14
N ALA A 243 -10.20 -9.13 6.33
CA ALA A 243 -9.57 -9.45 7.59
C ALA A 243 -9.42 -10.96 7.79
N LEU A 244 -10.43 -11.75 7.46
CA LEU A 244 -10.38 -13.21 7.52
C LEU A 244 -9.34 -13.77 6.55
N ALA A 245 -9.35 -13.31 5.31
CA ALA A 245 -8.39 -13.75 4.30
C ALA A 245 -6.94 -13.39 4.67
N LEU A 246 -6.71 -12.20 5.26
CA LEU A 246 -5.36 -11.77 5.65
C LEU A 246 -4.84 -12.49 6.90
N ILE A 247 -5.70 -12.89 7.83
CA ILE A 247 -5.27 -13.61 9.05
C ILE A 247 -5.16 -15.12 8.85
N GLU A 248 -5.85 -15.70 7.86
CA GLU A 248 -5.89 -17.14 7.59
C GLU A 248 -4.49 -17.78 7.51
N PRO A 249 -3.48 -17.21 6.80
CA PRO A 249 -2.14 -17.80 6.73
C PRO A 249 -1.42 -17.90 8.08
N PHE A 250 -1.89 -17.16 9.08
CA PHE A 250 -1.34 -17.14 10.45
C PHE A 250 -2.16 -17.99 11.42
N ALA A 251 -3.35 -18.43 11.02
CA ALA A 251 -4.28 -19.21 11.81
C ALA A 251 -3.86 -20.69 11.94
N ASP A 252 -4.66 -21.45 12.65
CA ASP A 252 -4.50 -22.93 12.86
C ASP A 252 -3.11 -23.35 13.37
N ARG A 253 -2.55 -22.58 14.29
CA ARG A 253 -1.29 -22.87 14.96
C ARG A 253 -1.55 -23.48 16.34
N PRO A 254 -0.56 -24.20 16.93
CA PRO A 254 -0.68 -24.75 18.28
C PRO A 254 -0.97 -23.68 19.35
N ARG A 255 -0.41 -22.46 19.19
CA ARG A 255 -0.69 -21.32 20.03
C ARG A 255 -1.78 -20.44 19.43
N ALA A 256 -2.77 -20.07 20.25
CA ALA A 256 -3.80 -19.13 19.86
C ALA A 256 -3.18 -17.76 19.57
N ILE A 257 -3.57 -17.16 18.45
CA ILE A 257 -3.19 -15.81 18.07
C ILE A 257 -4.32 -14.82 18.39
N THR A 258 -4.02 -13.54 18.45
CA THR A 258 -5.00 -12.49 18.71
C THR A 258 -5.11 -11.53 17.54
N LEU A 259 -6.31 -11.09 17.22
CA LEU A 259 -6.57 -10.08 16.20
C LEU A 259 -7.27 -8.86 16.81
N GLY A 260 -6.54 -7.74 16.88
CA GLY A 260 -7.07 -6.43 17.28
C GLY A 260 -7.81 -5.78 16.11
N ALA A 261 -9.04 -5.32 16.34
CA ALA A 261 -9.82 -4.60 15.33
C ALA A 261 -10.71 -3.52 15.97
N ASP A 262 -11.21 -2.60 15.17
CA ASP A 262 -12.11 -1.54 15.63
C ASP A 262 -13.55 -2.04 15.84
N LYS A 263 -14.45 -1.16 16.30
CA LYS A 263 -15.86 -1.48 16.54
C LYS A 263 -16.68 -1.79 15.28
N GLY A 264 -16.18 -1.46 14.10
CA GLY A 264 -16.79 -1.80 12.82
C GLY A 264 -16.75 -3.31 12.54
N PHE A 265 -15.77 -3.99 13.12
CA PHE A 265 -15.60 -5.44 13.03
C PHE A 265 -16.42 -6.22 14.09
N ASP A 266 -17.13 -5.55 15.00
CA ASP A 266 -17.96 -6.21 16.03
C ASP A 266 -19.26 -6.77 15.41
N ALA A 267 -19.15 -7.88 14.71
CA ALA A 267 -20.24 -8.65 14.12
C ALA A 267 -20.15 -10.11 14.57
N GLN A 268 -21.30 -10.73 14.85
CA GLN A 268 -21.34 -12.06 15.42
C GLN A 268 -20.68 -13.11 14.51
N ASP A 269 -20.97 -13.04 13.20
CA ASP A 269 -20.42 -13.96 12.21
C ASP A 269 -18.91 -13.88 12.15
N PHE A 270 -18.36 -12.65 12.04
CA PHE A 270 -16.92 -12.41 12.03
C PHE A 270 -16.21 -12.94 13.30
N VAL A 271 -16.81 -12.68 14.46
CA VAL A 271 -16.27 -13.17 15.75
C VAL A 271 -16.30 -14.71 15.81
N ASN A 272 -17.34 -15.34 15.29
CA ASN A 272 -17.46 -16.80 15.25
C ASN A 272 -16.42 -17.40 14.30
N GLU A 273 -16.23 -16.84 13.11
CA GLU A 273 -15.24 -17.30 12.14
C GLU A 273 -13.82 -17.19 12.70
N LEU A 274 -13.45 -16.09 13.33
CA LEU A 274 -12.15 -15.94 14.00
C LEU A 274 -11.94 -17.04 15.05
N ARG A 275 -12.96 -17.33 15.88
CA ARG A 275 -12.88 -18.38 16.89
C ARG A 275 -12.75 -19.77 16.28
N ALA A 276 -13.43 -20.04 15.16
CA ALA A 276 -13.30 -21.30 14.42
C ALA A 276 -11.87 -21.49 13.88
N MET A 277 -11.21 -20.40 13.48
CA MET A 277 -9.81 -20.37 13.04
C MET A 277 -8.79 -20.37 14.20
N LYS A 278 -9.22 -20.55 15.46
CA LYS A 278 -8.41 -20.45 16.68
C LYS A 278 -7.75 -19.07 16.89
N VAL A 279 -8.38 -18.03 16.35
CA VAL A 279 -7.97 -16.62 16.53
C VAL A 279 -8.80 -15.98 17.62
N THR A 280 -8.17 -15.43 18.64
CA THR A 280 -8.86 -14.71 19.71
C THR A 280 -9.25 -13.30 19.22
N PRO A 281 -10.55 -12.98 19.17
CA PRO A 281 -11.01 -11.69 18.63
C PRO A 281 -10.84 -10.57 19.68
N HIS A 282 -9.82 -9.76 19.56
CA HIS A 282 -9.63 -8.54 20.35
C HIS A 282 -10.30 -7.34 19.66
N VAL A 283 -11.57 -7.50 19.26
CA VAL A 283 -12.37 -6.46 18.60
C VAL A 283 -12.93 -5.48 19.62
N ALA A 284 -12.90 -4.20 19.32
CA ALA A 284 -13.52 -3.17 20.16
C ALA A 284 -15.03 -3.35 20.21
N GLN A 285 -15.61 -3.36 21.42
CA GLN A 285 -17.05 -3.53 21.60
C GLN A 285 -17.84 -2.39 20.99
N ASN A 286 -18.88 -2.73 20.23
CA ASN A 286 -19.90 -1.80 19.77
C ASN A 286 -21.18 -1.94 20.60
N THR A 287 -21.32 -1.05 21.56
CA THR A 287 -22.49 -1.00 22.46
C THR A 287 -23.51 0.07 22.08
N SER A 288 -23.33 0.72 20.92
CA SER A 288 -24.23 1.77 20.43
C SER A 288 -25.53 1.14 19.90
N GLY A 289 -26.59 1.07 20.74
CA GLY A 289 -27.91 0.57 20.40
C GLY A 289 -28.00 -0.95 20.12
N ARG A 290 -26.95 -1.73 20.44
CA ARG A 290 -26.92 -3.19 20.26
C ARG A 290 -26.02 -3.89 21.27
N ARG A 291 -26.22 -5.21 21.41
CA ARG A 291 -25.29 -6.07 22.16
C ARG A 291 -24.06 -6.38 21.32
N SER A 292 -22.87 -6.21 21.90
CA SER A 292 -21.60 -6.62 21.31
C SER A 292 -21.48 -8.14 21.21
N ALA A 293 -20.86 -8.62 20.11
CA ALA A 293 -20.45 -10.00 19.96
C ALA A 293 -19.23 -10.37 20.84
N ILE A 294 -18.52 -9.36 21.34
CA ILE A 294 -17.37 -9.52 22.25
C ILE A 294 -17.87 -9.50 23.70
N ASP A 295 -17.64 -10.57 24.41
CA ASP A 295 -18.08 -10.78 25.80
C ASP A 295 -16.93 -10.75 26.82
N ARG A 296 -17.25 -10.98 28.09
CA ARG A 296 -16.29 -10.98 29.20
C ARG A 296 -15.21 -12.06 29.08
N ARG A 297 -15.43 -13.14 28.30
CA ARG A 297 -14.40 -14.16 28.04
C ARG A 297 -13.16 -13.55 27.37
N THR A 298 -13.34 -12.51 26.55
CA THR A 298 -12.27 -11.77 25.91
C THR A 298 -11.83 -10.54 26.72
N THR A 299 -12.79 -9.68 27.12
CA THR A 299 -12.47 -8.35 27.68
C THR A 299 -11.85 -8.38 29.07
N ARG A 300 -12.02 -9.46 29.84
CA ARG A 300 -11.43 -9.62 31.19
C ARG A 300 -9.91 -9.80 31.18
N HIS A 301 -9.31 -10.16 30.04
CA HIS A 301 -7.89 -10.39 29.91
C HIS A 301 -7.12 -9.09 29.65
N ALA A 302 -6.00 -8.89 30.36
CA ALA A 302 -5.13 -7.72 30.18
C ALA A 302 -4.65 -7.55 28.74
N GLY A 303 -4.42 -8.66 28.01
CA GLY A 303 -4.04 -8.66 26.59
C GLY A 303 -5.04 -7.97 25.68
N TYR A 304 -6.35 -7.99 26.01
CA TYR A 304 -7.36 -7.25 25.26
C TYR A 304 -7.09 -5.73 25.26
N ALA A 305 -6.87 -5.16 26.46
CA ALA A 305 -6.58 -3.73 26.58
C ALA A 305 -5.26 -3.35 25.89
N MET A 306 -4.26 -4.24 25.91
CA MET A 306 -2.99 -4.05 25.19
C MET A 306 -3.21 -4.04 23.67
N SER A 307 -3.96 -4.99 23.13
CA SER A 307 -4.28 -5.06 21.70
C SER A 307 -5.07 -3.82 21.26
N GLN A 308 -6.01 -3.32 22.07
CA GLN A 308 -6.77 -2.11 21.74
C GLN A 308 -5.89 -0.84 21.69
N ARG A 309 -4.79 -0.81 22.43
CA ARG A 309 -3.78 0.27 22.33
C ARG A 309 -2.86 0.06 21.12
N ALA A 310 -2.35 -1.15 20.94
CA ALA A 310 -1.39 -1.47 19.88
C ALA A 310 -2.00 -1.27 18.48
N ARG A 311 -3.28 -1.64 18.27
CA ARG A 311 -3.94 -1.51 16.97
C ARG A 311 -3.93 -0.09 16.37
N LYS A 312 -3.85 0.94 17.20
CA LYS A 312 -3.79 2.34 16.72
C LYS A 312 -2.57 2.64 15.87
N ARG A 313 -1.51 1.86 16.03
CA ARG A 313 -0.29 2.00 15.22
C ARG A 313 -0.52 1.77 13.72
N ILE A 314 -1.56 1.03 13.34
CA ILE A 314 -1.90 0.82 11.94
C ILE A 314 -2.29 2.14 11.23
N GLU A 315 -2.80 3.11 11.98
CA GLU A 315 -3.13 4.45 11.47
C GLU A 315 -1.87 5.19 10.99
N GLU A 316 -0.70 4.94 11.63
CA GLU A 316 0.59 5.49 11.20
C GLU A 316 0.98 4.95 9.82
N ALA A 317 0.82 3.62 9.61
CA ALA A 317 1.06 3.00 8.30
C ALA A 317 0.13 3.57 7.23
N PHE A 318 -1.16 3.69 7.51
CA PHE A 318 -2.11 4.29 6.57
C PHE A 318 -1.83 5.77 6.32
N GLY A 319 -1.45 6.52 7.36
CA GLY A 319 -1.02 7.91 7.22
C GLY A 319 0.14 8.02 6.23
N TRP A 320 1.20 7.24 6.42
CA TRP A 320 2.36 7.21 5.55
C TRP A 320 2.02 6.76 4.11
N ILE A 321 1.27 5.66 3.95
CA ILE A 321 0.83 5.13 2.65
C ILE A 321 0.03 6.19 1.87
N LYS A 322 -0.86 6.92 2.54
CA LYS A 322 -1.69 7.94 1.90
C LYS A 322 -0.95 9.22 1.56
N THR A 323 -0.09 9.69 2.45
CA THR A 323 0.58 10.99 2.29
C THR A 323 1.90 10.84 1.55
N VAL A 324 2.83 10.07 2.09
CA VAL A 324 4.18 9.93 1.54
C VAL A 324 4.17 9.09 0.27
N ALA A 325 3.59 7.88 0.31
CA ALA A 325 3.49 7.03 -0.88
C ALA A 325 2.37 7.46 -1.86
N GLY A 326 1.64 8.54 -1.55
CA GLY A 326 0.70 9.17 -2.47
C GLY A 326 -0.57 8.36 -2.77
N GLN A 327 -0.94 7.38 -1.92
CA GLN A 327 -2.11 6.51 -2.13
C GLN A 327 -3.41 7.07 -1.54
N GLY A 328 -3.46 8.32 -1.08
CA GLY A 328 -4.70 8.95 -0.61
C GLY A 328 -5.75 9.08 -1.71
N LYS A 329 -5.30 9.44 -2.92
CA LYS A 329 -6.05 9.38 -4.17
C LYS A 329 -5.20 8.63 -5.20
N THR A 330 -5.72 7.48 -5.66
CA THR A 330 -4.97 6.69 -6.64
C THR A 330 -4.92 7.37 -8.00
N ARG A 331 -3.84 7.14 -8.74
CA ARG A 331 -3.68 7.52 -10.15
C ARG A 331 -3.93 6.36 -11.12
N PHE A 332 -4.20 5.19 -10.57
CA PHE A 332 -4.47 3.97 -11.31
C PHE A 332 -5.98 3.71 -11.39
N ARG A 333 -6.39 2.86 -12.30
CA ARG A 333 -7.76 2.40 -12.50
C ARG A 333 -7.82 0.89 -12.34
N GLY A 334 -8.92 0.42 -11.77
CA GLY A 334 -9.18 -1.00 -11.56
C GLY A 334 -8.51 -1.56 -10.31
N VAL A 335 -9.15 -2.58 -9.72
CA VAL A 335 -8.74 -3.20 -8.45
C VAL A 335 -7.30 -3.71 -8.51
N GLU A 336 -6.90 -4.33 -9.61
CA GLU A 336 -5.56 -4.95 -9.75
C GLU A 336 -4.43 -3.91 -9.66
N ARG A 337 -4.49 -2.84 -10.48
CA ARG A 337 -3.45 -1.82 -10.49
C ARG A 337 -3.42 -0.99 -9.20
N VAL A 338 -4.60 -0.67 -8.66
CA VAL A 338 -4.69 0.04 -7.38
C VAL A 338 -4.22 -0.86 -6.24
N GLY A 339 -4.56 -2.16 -6.28
CA GLY A 339 -4.12 -3.17 -5.32
C GLY A 339 -2.61 -3.35 -5.32
N LEU A 340 -1.99 -3.49 -6.51
CA LEU A 340 -0.54 -3.54 -6.64
C LEU A 340 0.11 -2.30 -6.01
N ALA A 341 -0.38 -1.10 -6.32
CA ALA A 341 0.17 0.14 -5.79
C ALA A 341 0.01 0.25 -4.28
N PHE A 342 -1.12 -0.17 -3.73
CA PHE A 342 -1.38 -0.18 -2.28
C PHE A 342 -0.47 -1.17 -1.54
N THR A 343 -0.40 -2.42 -2.00
CA THR A 343 0.45 -3.46 -1.41
C THR A 343 1.93 -3.10 -1.52
N PHE A 344 2.34 -2.52 -2.66
CA PHE A 344 3.69 -2.02 -2.84
C PHE A 344 4.03 -0.88 -1.88
N ALA A 345 3.09 0.04 -1.64
CA ALA A 345 3.26 1.11 -0.65
C ALA A 345 3.36 0.57 0.78
N ALA A 346 2.67 -0.53 1.11
CA ALA A 346 2.82 -1.21 2.39
C ALA A 346 4.22 -1.84 2.55
N ALA A 347 4.77 -2.46 1.50
CA ALA A 347 6.15 -2.93 1.48
C ALA A 347 7.16 -1.79 1.65
N ALA A 348 6.92 -0.66 0.96
CA ALA A 348 7.74 0.54 1.09
C ALA A 348 7.72 1.14 2.51
N TYR A 349 6.54 1.17 3.16
CA TYR A 349 6.43 1.55 4.56
C TYR A 349 7.31 0.69 5.47
N ASN A 350 7.25 -0.63 5.32
CA ASN A 350 8.09 -1.54 6.09
C ASN A 350 9.59 -1.26 5.88
N LEU A 351 9.99 -1.02 4.63
CA LEU A 351 11.39 -0.72 4.28
C LEU A 351 11.90 0.58 4.94
N VAL A 352 11.03 1.57 5.14
CA VAL A 352 11.39 2.80 5.88
C VAL A 352 11.52 2.53 7.38
N CYS A 353 10.70 1.65 7.94
CA CYS A 353 10.73 1.32 9.38
C CYS A 353 11.90 0.40 9.75
N LEU A 354 12.29 -0.52 8.87
CA LEU A 354 13.23 -1.60 9.14
C LEU A 354 14.65 -1.14 9.58
N PRO A 355 15.29 -0.12 9.00
CA PRO A 355 16.62 0.31 9.47
C PRO A 355 16.63 0.62 10.97
N ARG A 356 15.65 1.37 11.46
CA ARG A 356 15.51 1.69 12.89
C ARG A 356 15.26 0.44 13.74
N LEU A 357 14.39 -0.45 13.28
CA LEU A 357 14.05 -1.68 14.03
C LEU A 357 15.22 -2.67 14.10
N LEU A 358 16.13 -2.63 13.13
CA LEU A 358 17.32 -3.47 13.07
C LEU A 358 18.54 -2.87 13.81
N GLY A 359 18.36 -1.75 14.51
CA GLY A 359 19.41 -1.09 15.29
C GLY A 359 20.30 -0.15 14.47
N GLY A 360 19.89 0.22 13.26
CA GLY A 360 20.50 1.31 12.50
C GLY A 360 20.19 2.67 13.16
N SER A 361 21.17 3.55 13.25
CA SER A 361 20.90 4.96 13.57
C SER A 361 19.97 5.57 12.51
N PRO A 362 19.07 6.47 12.91
CA PRO A 362 18.11 7.12 11.99
C PRO A 362 18.84 7.96 10.94
#